data_b75ccb7afaa7b1154f9c6bbbdd4dc27e
#
_entry.id   b75ccb7afaa7b1154f9c6bbbdd4dc27e
#
_cell.length_a   1.000
_cell.length_b   1.000
_cell.length_c   1.000
_cell.angle_alpha   90.00
_cell.angle_beta   90.00
_cell.angle_gamma   90.00
#
_symmetry.space_group_name_H-M   'P 1'
#
loop_
_entity.id
_entity.type
_entity.pdbx_description
1 polymer ?
#
loop_
_entity_poly.entity_id
_entity_poly.type
_entity_poly.pdbx_seq_one_letter_code
_entity_poly.pdbx_strand_id
1 'polypeptide(L)'
;MSNPFILIARIRVKEGKVEEYYKIAKKADDAVNASEPDMLIHTFDQDPTDLLEFTWSEVYRNSEAMVHHLNNPPVQDYVKKHNEIADKFEIEVYGNITDETINAIEDTNVPFKHFKTTEVGYIRKKIFNEKN
;
A
#
# COMPACT_ATOMS: atom_id res chain seq x y z
N MET A 1 2.03 -20.10 7.07
CA MET A 1 2.82 -18.86 7.02
C MET A 1 2.60 -18.17 5.69
N SER A 2 2.30 -16.90 5.74
CA SER A 2 2.15 -16.12 4.52
C SER A 2 3.51 -15.63 3.99
N ASN A 3 3.53 -15.28 2.73
CA ASN A 3 4.74 -14.87 2.03
C ASN A 3 4.76 -13.35 1.81
N PRO A 4 5.93 -12.78 1.52
CA PRO A 4 6.00 -11.41 1.02
C PRO A 4 5.15 -11.24 -0.23
N PHE A 5 4.58 -10.05 -0.39
CA PHE A 5 3.78 -9.72 -1.56
C PHE A 5 3.89 -8.24 -1.89
N ILE A 6 3.44 -7.89 -3.09
CA ILE A 6 3.46 -6.52 -3.60
C ILE A 6 2.05 -5.96 -3.59
N LEU A 7 1.93 -4.70 -3.17
CA LEU A 7 0.69 -3.96 -3.30
C LEU A 7 0.97 -2.67 -4.07
N ILE A 8 0.11 -2.37 -5.02
CA ILE A 8 0.10 -1.09 -5.73
C ILE A 8 -1.22 -0.40 -5.42
N ALA A 9 -1.14 0.80 -4.86
CA ALA A 9 -2.30 1.65 -4.66
C ALA A 9 -2.24 2.78 -5.68
N ARG A 10 -3.23 2.83 -6.58
CA ARG A 10 -3.30 3.84 -7.63
C ARG A 10 -4.20 4.96 -7.17
N ILE A 11 -3.69 6.19 -7.22
CA ILE A 11 -4.42 7.36 -6.78
C ILE A 11 -4.38 8.45 -7.84
N ARG A 12 -5.41 9.31 -7.82
CA ARG A 12 -5.41 10.53 -8.61
C ARG A 12 -5.70 11.71 -7.70
N VAL A 13 -4.78 12.66 -7.70
CA VAL A 13 -4.89 13.88 -6.91
C VAL A 13 -5.69 14.91 -7.69
N LYS A 14 -6.52 15.69 -7.01
CA LYS A 14 -7.27 16.78 -7.65
C LYS A 14 -6.31 17.87 -8.12
N GLU A 15 -6.66 18.52 -9.22
CA GLU A 15 -5.87 19.60 -9.77
C GLU A 15 -5.68 20.71 -8.72
N GLY A 16 -4.43 21.19 -8.61
CA GLY A 16 -4.08 22.22 -7.62
C GLY A 16 -3.80 21.70 -6.22
N LYS A 17 -3.89 20.37 -5.98
CA LYS A 17 -3.75 19.79 -4.67
C LYS A 17 -2.50 18.95 -4.50
N VAL A 18 -1.60 18.91 -5.48
CA VAL A 18 -0.43 18.02 -5.44
C VAL A 18 0.50 18.38 -4.27
N GLU A 19 0.79 19.65 -4.04
CA GLU A 19 1.67 20.02 -2.92
C GLU A 19 1.08 19.63 -1.57
N GLU A 20 -0.22 19.87 -1.39
CA GLU A 20 -0.92 19.45 -0.17
C GLU A 20 -0.88 17.93 -0.01
N TYR A 21 -1.06 17.22 -1.13
CA TYR A 21 -1.01 15.75 -1.11
C TYR A 21 0.37 15.24 -0.71
N TYR A 22 1.44 15.84 -1.21
CA TYR A 22 2.80 15.45 -0.78
C TYR A 22 2.98 15.60 0.73
N LYS A 23 2.36 16.60 1.33
CA LYS A 23 2.46 16.78 2.80
C LYS A 23 1.78 15.65 3.56
N ILE A 24 0.57 15.25 3.15
CA ILE A 24 -0.12 14.14 3.82
C ILE A 24 0.56 12.81 3.53
N ALA A 25 1.07 12.61 2.33
CA ALA A 25 1.82 11.41 1.95
C ALA A 25 3.10 11.29 2.77
N LYS A 26 3.86 12.36 2.90
CA LYS A 26 5.10 12.37 3.69
C LYS A 26 4.85 12.05 5.15
N LYS A 27 3.81 12.63 5.71
CA LYS A 27 3.44 12.38 7.11
C LYS A 27 3.08 10.91 7.33
N ALA A 28 2.30 10.33 6.41
CA ALA A 28 1.93 8.92 6.49
C ALA A 28 3.15 8.02 6.32
N ASP A 29 4.00 8.32 5.34
CA ASP A 29 5.21 7.57 5.07
C ASP A 29 6.15 7.54 6.28
N ASP A 30 6.39 8.69 6.90
CA ASP A 30 7.22 8.77 8.10
C ASP A 30 6.65 7.93 9.24
N ALA A 31 5.32 7.97 9.43
CA ALA A 31 4.66 7.20 10.48
C ALA A 31 4.74 5.69 10.22
N VAL A 32 4.55 5.27 8.97
CA VAL A 32 4.67 3.87 8.56
C VAL A 32 6.10 3.38 8.79
N ASN A 33 7.09 4.17 8.36
CA ASN A 33 8.49 3.83 8.56
C ASN A 33 8.83 3.62 10.04
N ALA A 34 8.25 4.44 10.91
CA ALA A 34 8.52 4.37 12.35
C ALA A 34 7.78 3.23 13.05
N SER A 35 6.61 2.81 12.57
CA SER A 35 5.71 1.91 13.31
C SER A 35 5.42 0.57 12.64
N GLU A 36 5.83 0.37 11.38
CA GLU A 36 5.52 -0.86 10.63
C GLU A 36 6.80 -1.50 10.09
N PRO A 37 7.56 -2.22 10.93
CA PRO A 37 8.84 -2.81 10.51
C PRO A 37 8.70 -3.87 9.41
N ASP A 38 7.51 -4.43 9.22
CA ASP A 38 7.27 -5.45 8.19
C ASP A 38 6.77 -4.86 6.86
N MET A 39 6.66 -3.54 6.76
CA MET A 39 6.53 -2.84 5.50
C MET A 39 7.95 -2.63 4.96
N LEU A 40 8.34 -3.44 3.98
CA LEU A 40 9.73 -3.51 3.51
C LEU A 40 10.07 -2.46 2.46
N ILE A 41 9.11 -2.11 1.62
CA ILE A 41 9.23 -1.03 0.64
C ILE A 41 7.93 -0.25 0.69
N HIS A 42 8.05 1.07 0.73
CA HIS A 42 6.91 1.98 0.79
C HIS A 42 7.31 3.27 0.08
N THR A 43 6.98 3.36 -1.22
CA THR A 43 7.38 4.51 -2.03
C THR A 43 6.17 5.14 -2.69
N PHE A 44 6.24 6.45 -2.88
CA PHE A 44 5.19 7.24 -3.52
C PHE A 44 5.72 7.73 -4.86
N ASP A 45 5.17 7.18 -5.94
CA ASP A 45 5.74 7.30 -7.28
C ASP A 45 4.78 8.06 -8.20
N GLN A 46 5.28 9.09 -8.86
CA GLN A 46 4.50 9.91 -9.79
C GLN A 46 4.52 9.34 -11.20
N ASP A 47 3.36 9.32 -11.86
CA ASP A 47 3.26 8.93 -13.26
C ASP A 47 3.98 9.98 -14.13
N PRO A 48 4.91 9.57 -15.00
CA PRO A 48 5.64 10.53 -15.83
C PRO A 48 4.80 11.18 -16.93
N THR A 49 3.64 10.58 -17.26
CA THR A 49 2.79 11.08 -18.35
C THR A 49 1.52 11.78 -17.84
N ASP A 50 1.19 11.63 -16.59
CA ASP A 50 0.04 12.32 -15.95
C ASP A 50 0.41 12.72 -14.54
N LEU A 51 0.78 13.98 -14.35
CA LEU A 51 1.33 14.47 -13.08
C LEU A 51 0.35 14.49 -11.91
N LEU A 52 -0.93 14.20 -12.14
CA LEU A 52 -1.93 14.04 -11.08
C LEU A 52 -2.08 12.58 -10.64
N GLU A 53 -1.52 11.64 -11.41
CA GLU A 53 -1.57 10.22 -11.11
C GLU A 53 -0.33 9.79 -10.33
N PHE A 54 -0.55 9.01 -9.27
CA PHE A 54 0.52 8.52 -8.41
C PHE A 54 0.23 7.07 -8.03
N THR A 55 1.27 6.34 -7.63
CA THR A 55 1.12 5.04 -7.01
C THR A 55 1.89 5.00 -5.70
N TRP A 56 1.31 4.32 -4.70
CA TRP A 56 2.08 3.76 -3.61
C TRP A 56 2.56 2.39 -4.06
N SER A 57 3.84 2.16 -4.03
CA SER A 57 4.44 0.86 -4.32
C SER A 57 4.90 0.26 -3.00
N GLU A 58 4.31 -0.86 -2.61
CA GLU A 58 4.49 -1.40 -1.27
C GLU A 58 4.86 -2.88 -1.34
N VAL A 59 5.82 -3.28 -0.51
CA VAL A 59 6.17 -4.68 -0.32
C VAL A 59 6.03 -5.00 1.17
N TYR A 60 5.17 -5.96 1.46
CA TYR A 60 4.90 -6.44 2.82
C TYR A 60 5.62 -7.74 3.07
N ARG A 61 6.15 -7.94 4.28
CA ARG A 61 6.80 -9.19 4.65
C ARG A 61 5.83 -10.36 4.68
N ASN A 62 4.58 -10.10 5.06
CA ASN A 62 3.55 -11.13 5.22
C ASN A 62 2.15 -10.50 5.23
N SER A 63 1.11 -11.34 5.26
CA SER A 63 -0.27 -10.89 5.28
C SER A 63 -0.63 -10.10 6.53
N GLU A 64 -0.09 -10.47 7.67
CA GLU A 64 -0.36 -9.81 8.95
C GLU A 64 0.10 -8.35 8.94
N ALA A 65 1.19 -8.07 8.22
CA ALA A 65 1.68 -6.70 8.05
C ALA A 65 0.66 -5.79 7.34
N MET A 66 -0.10 -6.35 6.40
CA MET A 66 -1.17 -5.60 5.72
C MET A 66 -2.32 -5.27 6.68
N VAL A 67 -2.71 -6.23 7.50
CA VAL A 67 -3.77 -5.99 8.51
C VAL A 67 -3.32 -4.91 9.48
N HIS A 68 -2.05 -4.96 9.93
CA HIS A 68 -1.48 -3.93 10.79
C HIS A 68 -1.56 -2.55 10.11
N HIS A 69 -1.17 -2.48 8.84
CA HIS A 69 -1.22 -1.23 8.07
C HIS A 69 -2.63 -0.64 8.00
N LEU A 70 -3.62 -1.46 7.69
CA LEU A 70 -5.01 -1.02 7.60
C LEU A 70 -5.56 -0.50 8.93
N ASN A 71 -5.07 -1.00 10.05
CA ASN A 71 -5.52 -0.61 11.39
C ASN A 71 -4.64 0.48 12.02
N ASN A 72 -3.61 0.92 11.36
CA ASN A 72 -2.68 1.90 11.90
C ASN A 72 -3.29 3.31 11.83
N PRO A 73 -3.46 4.00 12.97
CA PRO A 73 -4.14 5.30 12.99
C PRO A 73 -3.59 6.36 12.02
N PRO A 74 -2.28 6.53 11.85
CA PRO A 74 -1.78 7.48 10.86
C PRO A 74 -2.19 7.17 9.43
N VAL A 75 -2.35 5.88 9.10
CA VAL A 75 -2.82 5.46 7.78
C VAL A 75 -4.29 5.80 7.61
N GLN A 76 -5.09 5.57 8.64
CA GLN A 76 -6.51 5.92 8.62
C GLN A 76 -6.71 7.44 8.48
N ASP A 77 -5.90 8.23 9.16
CA ASP A 77 -5.91 9.70 9.02
C ASP A 77 -5.54 10.13 7.60
N TYR A 78 -4.54 9.49 7.01
CA TYR A 78 -4.15 9.73 5.63
C TYR A 78 -5.30 9.47 4.67
N VAL A 79 -6.02 8.35 4.83
CA VAL A 79 -7.15 8.01 3.96
C VAL A 79 -8.25 9.07 4.05
N LYS A 80 -8.54 9.58 5.24
CA LYS A 80 -9.53 10.65 5.41
C LYS A 80 -9.13 11.91 4.64
N LYS A 81 -7.87 12.31 4.74
CA LYS A 81 -7.37 13.48 4.02
C LYS A 81 -7.31 13.24 2.53
N HIS A 82 -6.94 12.02 2.12
CA HIS A 82 -6.97 11.63 0.71
C HIS A 82 -8.36 11.88 0.12
N ASN A 83 -9.40 11.47 0.82
CA ASN A 83 -10.78 11.62 0.31
C ASN A 83 -11.18 13.07 0.08
N GLU A 84 -10.51 14.03 0.72
CA GLU A 84 -10.79 15.46 0.55
C GLU A 84 -10.11 16.06 -0.68
N ILE A 85 -8.92 15.55 -1.04
CA ILE A 85 -8.07 16.19 -2.06
C ILE A 85 -7.71 15.28 -3.22
N ALA A 86 -8.27 14.07 -3.27
CA ALA A 86 -8.07 13.13 -4.36
C ALA A 86 -9.41 12.47 -4.70
N ASP A 87 -9.49 11.89 -5.90
CA ASP A 87 -10.75 11.33 -6.39
C ASP A 87 -10.61 9.91 -6.94
N LYS A 88 -9.49 9.24 -6.69
CA LYS A 88 -9.28 7.85 -7.07
C LYS A 88 -8.42 7.15 -6.02
N PHE A 89 -8.84 5.95 -5.67
CA PHE A 89 -8.04 5.06 -4.82
C PHE A 89 -8.39 3.62 -5.20
N GLU A 90 -7.43 2.91 -5.81
CA GLU A 90 -7.62 1.52 -6.24
C GLU A 90 -6.43 0.70 -5.78
N ILE A 91 -6.70 -0.50 -5.26
CA ILE A 91 -5.67 -1.39 -4.73
C ILE A 91 -5.50 -2.61 -5.62
N GLU A 92 -4.26 -2.93 -5.96
CA GLU A 92 -3.88 -4.17 -6.64
C GLU A 92 -2.87 -4.90 -5.76
N VAL A 93 -3.13 -6.18 -5.50
CA VAL A 93 -2.19 -7.05 -4.77
C VAL A 93 -1.68 -8.12 -5.71
N TYR A 94 -0.37 -8.33 -5.70
CA TYR A 94 0.33 -9.31 -6.52
C TYR A 94 1.01 -10.30 -5.59
N GLY A 95 0.56 -11.55 -5.63
CA GLY A 95 1.07 -12.61 -4.77
C GLY A 95 -0.04 -13.30 -4.00
N ASN A 96 0.34 -14.06 -2.97
CA ASN A 96 -0.62 -14.86 -2.20
C ASN A 96 -0.76 -14.29 -0.79
N ILE A 97 -1.99 -14.00 -0.42
CA ILE A 97 -2.34 -13.46 0.89
C ILE A 97 -3.42 -14.34 1.51
N THR A 98 -3.57 -14.24 2.84
CA THR A 98 -4.55 -15.04 3.57
C THR A 98 -5.98 -14.52 3.33
N ASP A 99 -6.97 -15.39 3.54
CA ASP A 99 -8.37 -15.00 3.43
C ASP A 99 -8.73 -13.87 4.40
N GLU A 100 -8.14 -13.88 5.60
CA GLU A 100 -8.32 -12.81 6.58
C GLU A 100 -7.88 -11.45 6.00
N THR A 101 -6.74 -11.44 5.33
CA THR A 101 -6.22 -10.21 4.73
C THR A 101 -7.08 -9.76 3.55
N ILE A 102 -7.53 -10.71 2.71
CA ILE A 102 -8.47 -10.40 1.63
C ILE A 102 -9.72 -9.73 2.19
N ASN A 103 -10.31 -10.31 3.23
CA ASN A 103 -11.50 -9.76 3.86
C ASN A 103 -11.25 -8.37 4.45
N ALA A 104 -10.10 -8.15 5.07
CA ALA A 104 -9.75 -6.85 5.62
C ALA A 104 -9.66 -5.77 4.55
N ILE A 105 -9.08 -6.11 3.39
CA ILE A 105 -8.98 -5.17 2.27
C ILE A 105 -10.39 -4.90 1.70
N GLU A 106 -11.19 -5.95 1.51
CA GLU A 106 -12.56 -5.80 0.99
C GLU A 106 -13.43 -4.95 1.91
N ASP A 107 -13.24 -5.04 3.21
CA ASP A 107 -13.99 -4.25 4.19
C ASP A 107 -13.73 -2.75 4.09
N THR A 108 -12.64 -2.34 3.45
CA THR A 108 -12.37 -0.92 3.21
C THR A 108 -13.28 -0.31 2.15
N ASN A 109 -13.95 -1.12 1.35
CA ASN A 109 -14.77 -0.72 0.19
C ASN A 109 -13.97 -0.01 -0.91
N VAL A 110 -12.66 -0.06 -0.87
CA VAL A 110 -11.79 0.45 -1.93
C VAL A 110 -11.78 -0.58 -3.07
N PRO A 111 -11.89 -0.15 -4.35
CA PRO A 111 -11.75 -1.08 -5.47
C PRO A 111 -10.47 -1.91 -5.35
N PHE A 112 -10.61 -3.23 -5.41
CA PHE A 112 -9.54 -4.16 -5.10
C PHE A 112 -9.45 -5.26 -6.16
N LYS A 113 -8.24 -5.52 -6.64
CA LYS A 113 -7.96 -6.61 -7.57
C LYS A 113 -6.79 -7.43 -7.03
N HIS A 114 -7.00 -8.74 -6.91
CA HIS A 114 -5.97 -9.66 -6.42
C HIS A 114 -5.42 -10.50 -7.58
N PHE A 115 -4.15 -10.26 -7.91
CA PHE A 115 -3.41 -11.03 -8.90
C PHE A 115 -2.66 -12.14 -8.16
N LYS A 116 -3.31 -13.28 -8.03
CA LYS A 116 -2.78 -14.41 -7.29
C LYS A 116 -1.67 -15.10 -8.08
N THR A 117 -0.56 -15.42 -7.42
CA THR A 117 0.48 -16.25 -8.04
C THR A 117 0.00 -17.69 -8.07
N THR A 118 -0.09 -18.29 -9.25
CA THR A 118 -0.62 -19.63 -9.42
C THR A 118 0.45 -20.68 -9.69
N GLU A 119 1.19 -20.55 -10.77
CA GLU A 119 2.10 -21.61 -11.20
C GLU A 119 3.55 -21.16 -11.38
N VAL A 120 3.79 -19.88 -11.68
CA VAL A 120 5.12 -19.39 -12.05
C VAL A 120 5.52 -18.21 -11.16
N GLY A 121 6.70 -18.32 -10.58
CA GLY A 121 7.27 -17.26 -9.77
C GLY A 121 7.95 -17.84 -8.53
N TYR A 122 8.83 -17.05 -7.94
CA TYR A 122 9.45 -17.40 -6.67
C TYR A 122 9.72 -16.14 -5.86
N ILE A 123 9.86 -16.34 -4.56
CA ILE A 123 10.24 -15.29 -3.62
C ILE A 123 11.50 -15.78 -2.92
N ARG A 124 12.55 -14.95 -2.95
CA ARG A 124 13.81 -15.32 -2.30
C ARG A 124 13.70 -15.02 -0.81
N LYS A 125 13.11 -15.96 -0.10
CA LYS A 125 12.72 -15.81 1.31
C LYS A 125 13.85 -15.46 2.25
N LYS A 126 15.05 -15.90 1.95
CA LYS A 126 16.22 -15.63 2.78
C LYS A 126 16.43 -14.13 2.98
N ILE A 127 16.25 -13.34 1.93
CA ILE A 127 16.44 -11.89 1.99
C ILE A 127 15.37 -11.24 2.88
N PHE A 128 14.12 -11.68 2.72
CA PHE A 128 12.99 -11.07 3.44
C PHE A 128 12.89 -11.52 4.90
N ASN A 129 13.56 -12.59 5.28
CA ASN A 129 13.53 -13.10 6.64
C ASN A 129 14.72 -12.65 7.49
N GLU A 130 15.69 -11.98 6.90
CA GLU A 130 16.81 -11.43 7.65
C GLU A 130 16.35 -10.21 8.43
N LYS A 131 16.77 -10.14 9.71
CA LYS A 131 16.51 -8.98 10.57
C LYS A 131 17.77 -8.13 10.63
N ASN A 132 17.61 -6.88 10.32
CA ASN A 132 18.67 -5.90 10.45
C ASN A 132 18.80 -5.41 11.88
#